data_335d7d3c3f31c5ace38ba0ed64ac14bc
#
_entry.id   335d7d3c3f31c5ace38ba0ed64ac14bc
#
_cell.length_a   1.000
_cell.length_b   1.000
_cell.length_c   1.000
_cell.angle_alpha   90.00
_cell.angle_beta   90.00
_cell.angle_gamma   90.00
#
_symmetry.space_group_name_H-M   'P 1'
#
loop_
_entity.id
_entity.type
_entity.pdbx_description
1 polymer ?
#
loop_
_entity_poly.entity_id
_entity_poly.type
_entity_poly.pdbx_seq_one_letter_code
_entity_poly.pdbx_strand_id
1 'polypeptide(L)'
;ETAARTRAVVDAVGVLLVLVLAVGLSLVVVRSLLRPLGLLRSSAEEVAHTQLPGVVERLQRAEPVDLTAETRPIGIRDRDEIGQVARAFDAVHSTAVRVAAEQAALRRSVADMFLSLGRRLQALVHRQLELLDELERTEADPEQLRSLFRLDHLATRMRRNAENLLV
;
A
#
# COMPACT_ATOMS: atom_id res chain seq x y z
N GLU A 1 -53.09 39.88 44.05
CA GLU A 1 -53.18 38.74 43.15
C GLU A 1 -52.40 38.97 41.83
N THR A 2 -52.38 40.19 41.30
CA THR A 2 -51.70 40.57 40.06
C THR A 2 -50.18 40.42 40.17
N ALA A 3 -49.55 40.78 41.30
CA ALA A 3 -48.11 40.71 41.50
C ALA A 3 -47.58 39.25 41.59
N ALA A 4 -48.36 38.33 42.11
CA ALA A 4 -48.03 36.93 42.19
C ALA A 4 -48.06 36.24 40.79
N ARG A 5 -49.04 36.61 39.96
CA ARG A 5 -49.14 36.11 38.59
C ARG A 5 -48.00 36.64 37.71
N THR A 6 -47.64 37.92 37.87
CA THR A 6 -46.52 38.50 37.08
C THR A 6 -45.19 37.82 37.43
N ARG A 7 -44.93 37.51 38.69
CA ARG A 7 -43.73 36.78 39.12
C ARG A 7 -43.73 35.38 38.54
N ALA A 8 -44.82 34.63 38.62
CA ALA A 8 -44.90 33.27 38.04
C ALA A 8 -44.68 33.26 36.53
N VAL A 9 -45.15 34.26 35.80
CA VAL A 9 -44.91 34.40 34.33
C VAL A 9 -43.46 34.70 34.07
N VAL A 10 -42.82 35.61 34.83
CA VAL A 10 -41.37 35.92 34.66
C VAL A 10 -40.50 34.70 34.94
N ASP A 11 -40.81 33.95 36.00
CA ASP A 11 -40.07 32.71 36.33
C ASP A 11 -40.27 31.64 35.26
N ALA A 12 -41.48 31.46 34.75
CA ALA A 12 -41.75 30.53 33.66
C ALA A 12 -41.03 30.89 32.35
N VAL A 13 -40.99 32.18 32.00
CA VAL A 13 -40.22 32.67 30.84
C VAL A 13 -38.71 32.46 31.04
N GLY A 14 -38.22 32.73 32.27
CA GLY A 14 -36.81 32.46 32.60
C GLY A 14 -36.41 30.99 32.44
N VAL A 15 -37.23 30.08 32.97
CA VAL A 15 -37.00 28.64 32.82
C VAL A 15 -37.05 28.20 31.37
N LEU A 16 -38.00 28.71 30.58
CA LEU A 16 -38.11 28.39 29.16
C LEU A 16 -36.87 28.86 28.38
N LEU A 17 -36.38 30.06 28.70
CA LEU A 17 -35.20 30.64 28.04
C LEU A 17 -33.93 29.82 28.34
N VAL A 18 -33.74 29.40 29.59
CA VAL A 18 -32.64 28.53 29.99
C VAL A 18 -32.73 27.18 29.27
N LEU A 19 -33.91 26.60 29.15
CA LEU A 19 -34.14 25.34 28.46
C LEU A 19 -33.82 25.42 26.97
N VAL A 20 -34.26 26.50 26.30
CA VAL A 20 -33.94 26.75 24.89
C VAL A 20 -32.42 26.93 24.68
N LEU A 21 -31.77 27.69 25.57
CA LEU A 21 -30.30 27.83 25.51
C LEU A 21 -29.57 26.50 25.73
N ALA A 22 -30.01 25.70 26.69
CA ALA A 22 -29.43 24.39 26.95
C ALA A 22 -29.57 23.45 25.73
N VAL A 23 -30.75 23.40 25.11
CA VAL A 23 -30.98 22.60 23.90
C VAL A 23 -30.17 23.15 22.72
N GLY A 24 -30.12 24.47 22.53
CA GLY A 24 -29.31 25.10 21.50
C GLY A 24 -27.82 24.76 21.64
N LEU A 25 -27.28 24.90 22.84
CA LEU A 25 -25.88 24.54 23.13
C LEU A 25 -25.62 23.06 22.91
N SER A 26 -26.53 22.17 23.34
CA SER A 26 -26.44 20.74 23.11
C SER A 26 -26.37 20.40 21.62
N LEU A 27 -27.21 21.02 20.81
CA LEU A 27 -27.21 20.82 19.34
C LEU A 27 -25.94 21.36 18.67
N VAL A 28 -25.38 22.46 19.16
CA VAL A 28 -24.08 22.96 18.68
C VAL A 28 -22.97 21.97 18.99
N VAL A 29 -22.90 21.46 20.22
CA VAL A 29 -21.88 20.44 20.62
C VAL A 29 -22.02 19.18 19.77
N VAL A 30 -23.25 18.69 19.59
CA VAL A 30 -23.48 17.49 18.74
C VAL A 30 -23.02 17.73 17.31
N ARG A 31 -23.31 18.88 16.74
CA ARG A 31 -22.87 19.18 15.35
C ARG A 31 -21.41 19.47 15.22
N SER A 32 -20.80 20.13 16.18
CA SER A 32 -19.37 20.50 16.10
C SER A 32 -18.40 19.39 16.46
N LEU A 33 -18.79 18.41 17.30
CA LEU A 33 -17.90 17.33 17.74
C LEU A 33 -18.29 15.96 17.16
N LEU A 34 -19.55 15.55 17.29
CA LEU A 34 -19.95 14.19 16.92
C LEU A 34 -19.97 13.94 15.40
N ARG A 35 -20.34 14.94 14.60
CA ARG A 35 -20.36 14.78 13.14
C ARG A 35 -18.96 14.63 12.54
N PRO A 36 -17.97 15.52 12.82
CA PRO A 36 -16.63 15.36 12.30
C PRO A 36 -15.95 14.08 12.75
N LEU A 37 -16.15 13.68 14.02
CA LEU A 37 -15.61 12.41 14.54
C LEU A 37 -16.23 11.20 13.84
N GLY A 38 -17.52 11.23 13.54
CA GLY A 38 -18.19 10.18 12.76
C GLY A 38 -17.61 10.05 11.35
N LEU A 39 -17.37 11.18 10.67
CA LEU A 39 -16.73 11.20 9.34
C LEU A 39 -15.30 10.68 9.40
N LEU A 40 -14.52 11.11 10.38
CA LEU A 40 -13.14 10.64 10.54
C LEU A 40 -13.08 9.13 10.76
N ARG A 41 -13.97 8.60 11.61
CA ARG A 41 -14.06 7.17 11.87
C ARG A 41 -14.44 6.40 10.60
N SER A 42 -15.50 6.80 9.89
CA SER A 42 -15.93 6.10 8.68
C SER A 42 -14.88 6.14 7.57
N SER A 43 -14.20 7.27 7.40
CA SER A 43 -13.10 7.40 6.44
C SER A 43 -11.90 6.53 6.82
N ALA A 44 -11.58 6.47 8.12
CA ALA A 44 -10.49 5.60 8.60
C ALA A 44 -10.81 4.11 8.40
N GLU A 45 -12.06 3.69 8.67
CA GLU A 45 -12.52 2.33 8.42
C GLU A 45 -12.50 1.98 6.92
N GLU A 46 -12.94 2.90 6.06
CA GLU A 46 -12.93 2.73 4.61
C GLU A 46 -11.50 2.60 4.06
N VAL A 47 -10.59 3.47 4.50
CA VAL A 47 -9.17 3.40 4.12
C VAL A 47 -8.55 2.08 4.56
N ALA A 48 -8.77 1.66 5.81
CA ALA A 48 -8.16 0.46 6.38
C ALA A 48 -8.66 -0.84 5.73
N HIS A 49 -9.96 -0.93 5.43
CA HIS A 49 -10.57 -2.17 5.01
C HIS A 49 -10.81 -2.29 3.50
N THR A 50 -10.86 -1.18 2.77
CA THR A 50 -11.23 -1.18 1.35
C THR A 50 -10.16 -0.54 0.48
N GLN A 51 -9.77 0.71 0.76
CA GLN A 51 -8.88 1.45 -0.13
C GLN A 51 -7.45 0.92 -0.10
N LEU A 52 -6.84 0.82 1.07
CA LEU A 52 -5.44 0.40 1.20
C LEU A 52 -5.19 -1.03 0.69
N PRO A 53 -6.00 -2.04 1.07
CA PRO A 53 -5.85 -3.38 0.48
C PRO A 53 -6.06 -3.40 -1.03
N GLY A 54 -7.04 -2.66 -1.56
CA GLY A 54 -7.29 -2.56 -2.99
C GLY A 54 -6.14 -1.92 -3.77
N VAL A 55 -5.52 -0.87 -3.23
CA VAL A 55 -4.31 -0.25 -3.81
C VAL A 55 -3.16 -1.25 -3.84
N VAL A 56 -2.90 -1.93 -2.73
CA VAL A 56 -1.82 -2.93 -2.64
C VAL A 56 -2.03 -4.06 -3.65
N GLU A 57 -3.25 -4.56 -3.79
CA GLU A 57 -3.58 -5.63 -4.75
C GLU A 57 -3.36 -5.18 -6.20
N ARG A 58 -3.81 -3.98 -6.58
CA ARG A 58 -3.57 -3.40 -7.92
C ARG A 58 -2.09 -3.19 -8.20
N LEU A 59 -1.34 -2.68 -7.22
CA LEU A 59 0.11 -2.53 -7.32
C LEU A 59 0.84 -3.86 -7.51
N GLN A 60 0.35 -4.94 -6.88
CA GLN A 60 0.90 -6.29 -7.06
C GLN A 60 0.60 -6.86 -8.46
N ARG A 61 -0.54 -6.52 -9.05
CA ARG A 61 -0.89 -6.90 -10.44
C ARG A 61 -0.22 -6.04 -11.51
N ALA A 62 0.64 -5.10 -11.13
CA ALA A 62 1.27 -4.13 -12.02
C ALA A 62 0.27 -3.24 -12.79
N GLU A 63 -0.94 -3.05 -12.24
CA GLU A 63 -1.93 -2.14 -12.80
C GLU A 63 -1.51 -0.67 -12.55
N PRO A 64 -1.79 0.25 -13.47
CA PRO A 64 -1.52 1.66 -13.26
C PRO A 64 -2.41 2.19 -12.11
N VAL A 65 -1.80 2.69 -11.06
CA VAL A 65 -2.49 3.29 -9.91
C VAL A 65 -2.20 4.79 -9.90
N ASP A 66 -3.26 5.58 -9.96
CA ASP A 66 -3.15 7.03 -9.77
C ASP A 66 -3.06 7.34 -8.27
N LEU A 67 -1.84 7.51 -7.78
CA LEU A 67 -1.56 7.78 -6.37
C LEU A 67 -2.23 9.08 -5.89
N THR A 68 -2.49 10.04 -6.78
CA THR A 68 -3.14 11.31 -6.43
C THR A 68 -4.64 11.13 -6.19
N ALA A 69 -5.27 10.23 -6.94
CA ALA A 69 -6.68 9.89 -6.74
C ALA A 69 -6.89 9.05 -5.46
N GLU A 70 -5.95 8.18 -5.13
CA GLU A 70 -6.02 7.31 -3.95
C GLU A 70 -5.71 8.06 -2.63
N THR A 71 -5.06 9.22 -2.67
CA THR A 71 -4.71 10.02 -1.49
C THR A 71 -5.64 11.22 -1.30
N ARG A 72 -6.92 11.09 -1.68
CA ARG A 72 -7.88 12.18 -1.47
C ARG A 72 -8.02 12.49 0.02
N PRO A 73 -7.87 13.77 0.42
CA PRO A 73 -8.02 14.16 1.82
C PRO A 73 -9.47 13.95 2.28
N ILE A 74 -9.65 13.65 3.55
CA ILE A 74 -10.96 13.43 4.20
C ILE A 74 -11.91 14.65 4.08
N GLY A 75 -11.36 15.82 3.73
CA GLY A 75 -12.16 17.01 3.46
C GLY A 75 -12.61 17.78 4.71
N ILE A 76 -12.16 17.40 5.89
CA ILE A 76 -12.39 18.15 7.13
C ILE A 76 -11.45 19.36 7.12
N ARG A 77 -12.03 20.56 6.90
CA ARG A 77 -11.28 21.83 6.78
C ARG A 77 -11.27 22.67 8.06
N ASP A 78 -11.81 22.15 9.14
CA ASP A 78 -11.86 22.87 10.41
C ASP A 78 -10.44 23.13 10.93
N ARG A 79 -10.28 24.32 11.56
CA ARG A 79 -8.98 24.75 12.12
C ARG A 79 -8.81 24.38 13.59
N ASP A 80 -9.70 23.59 14.11
CA ASP A 80 -9.70 23.05 15.46
C ASP A 80 -8.82 21.81 15.61
N GLU A 81 -8.81 21.19 16.78
CA GLU A 81 -8.08 19.98 17.11
C GLU A 81 -8.49 18.81 16.23
N ILE A 82 -9.77 18.74 15.84
CA ILE A 82 -10.29 17.67 14.97
C ILE A 82 -9.73 17.82 13.56
N GLY A 83 -9.66 19.04 13.05
CA GLY A 83 -9.02 19.34 11.78
C GLY A 83 -7.51 19.03 11.80
N GLN A 84 -6.84 19.17 12.94
CA GLN A 84 -5.43 18.73 13.08
C GLN A 84 -5.30 17.22 12.99
N VAL A 85 -6.16 16.47 13.65
CA VAL A 85 -6.19 14.99 13.59
C VAL A 85 -6.48 14.52 12.16
N ALA A 86 -7.44 15.14 11.47
CA ALA A 86 -7.75 14.82 10.07
C ALA A 86 -6.51 15.02 9.16
N ARG A 87 -5.81 16.15 9.29
CA ARG A 87 -4.57 16.40 8.53
C ARG A 87 -3.45 15.42 8.85
N ALA A 88 -3.30 15.05 10.12
CA ALA A 88 -2.32 14.04 10.53
C ALA A 88 -2.67 12.66 9.95
N PHE A 89 -3.94 12.30 9.93
CA PHE A 89 -4.41 11.07 9.30
C PHE A 89 -4.15 11.07 7.78
N ASP A 90 -4.50 12.15 7.07
CA ASP A 90 -4.22 12.30 5.64
C ASP A 90 -2.71 12.16 5.33
N ALA A 91 -1.85 12.72 6.18
CA ALA A 91 -0.40 12.59 6.03
C ALA A 91 0.08 11.14 6.23
N VAL A 92 -0.46 10.43 7.20
CA VAL A 92 -0.15 9.01 7.44
C VAL A 92 -0.66 8.16 6.26
N HIS A 93 -1.89 8.40 5.82
CA HIS A 93 -2.48 7.67 4.69
C HIS A 93 -1.68 7.86 3.41
N SER A 94 -1.36 9.10 3.04
CA SER A 94 -0.55 9.39 1.85
C SER A 94 0.84 8.75 1.93
N THR A 95 1.46 8.76 3.11
CA THR A 95 2.74 8.10 3.34
C THR A 95 2.62 6.58 3.17
N ALA A 96 1.57 5.96 3.71
CA ALA A 96 1.34 4.52 3.59
C ALA A 96 1.15 4.10 2.12
N VAL A 97 0.35 4.84 1.33
CA VAL A 97 0.15 4.59 -0.09
C VAL A 97 1.47 4.74 -0.86
N ARG A 98 2.25 5.77 -0.59
CA ARG A 98 3.57 5.99 -1.21
C ARG A 98 4.54 4.86 -0.91
N VAL A 99 4.65 4.45 0.36
CA VAL A 99 5.52 3.34 0.76
C VAL A 99 5.09 2.03 0.10
N ALA A 100 3.78 1.75 0.01
CA ALA A 100 3.26 0.58 -0.69
C ALA A 100 3.64 0.60 -2.19
N ALA A 101 3.55 1.76 -2.84
CA ALA A 101 3.94 1.93 -4.24
C ALA A 101 5.46 1.74 -4.45
N GLU A 102 6.29 2.32 -3.58
CA GLU A 102 7.75 2.16 -3.62
C GLU A 102 8.14 0.69 -3.41
N GLN A 103 7.48 -0.01 -2.48
CA GLN A 103 7.72 -1.41 -2.21
C GLN A 103 7.31 -2.30 -3.39
N ALA A 104 6.18 -2.02 -4.04
CA ALA A 104 5.76 -2.74 -5.23
C ALA A 104 6.73 -2.51 -6.41
N ALA A 105 7.22 -1.29 -6.59
CA ALA A 105 8.23 -0.97 -7.59
C ALA A 105 9.56 -1.71 -7.33
N LEU A 106 10.01 -1.75 -6.08
CA LEU A 106 11.21 -2.48 -5.69
C LEU A 106 11.08 -3.99 -5.98
N ARG A 107 9.94 -4.60 -5.61
CA ARG A 107 9.70 -6.03 -5.90
C ARG A 107 9.74 -6.32 -7.39
N ARG A 108 9.16 -5.47 -8.23
CA ARG A 108 9.22 -5.61 -9.70
C ARG A 108 10.66 -5.48 -10.21
N SER A 109 11.39 -4.48 -9.76
CA SER A 109 12.79 -4.30 -10.14
C SER A 109 13.66 -5.50 -9.77
N VAL A 110 13.44 -6.09 -8.60
CA VAL A 110 14.14 -7.31 -8.17
C VAL A 110 13.75 -8.50 -9.06
N ALA A 111 12.47 -8.69 -9.37
CA ALA A 111 12.02 -9.76 -10.26
C ALA A 111 12.62 -9.61 -11.67
N ASP A 112 12.62 -8.40 -12.23
CA ASP A 112 13.23 -8.11 -13.54
C ASP A 112 14.73 -8.36 -13.55
N MET A 113 15.43 -8.04 -12.44
CA MET A 113 16.85 -8.35 -12.27
C MET A 113 17.11 -9.86 -12.29
N PHE A 114 16.30 -10.64 -11.57
CA PHE A 114 16.43 -12.11 -11.57
C PHE A 114 16.14 -12.71 -12.95
N LEU A 115 15.12 -12.24 -13.65
CA LEU A 115 14.83 -12.67 -15.01
C LEU A 115 15.97 -12.33 -15.97
N SER A 116 16.55 -11.12 -15.86
CA SER A 116 17.70 -10.73 -16.67
C SER A 116 18.94 -11.57 -16.37
N LEU A 117 19.21 -11.82 -15.08
CA LEU A 117 20.33 -12.66 -14.65
C LEU A 117 20.16 -14.10 -15.14
N GLY A 118 18.96 -14.67 -15.02
CA GLY A 118 18.65 -16.01 -15.51
C GLY A 118 18.88 -16.15 -17.02
N ARG A 119 18.42 -15.19 -17.81
CA ARG A 119 18.66 -15.18 -19.27
C ARG A 119 20.16 -15.10 -19.61
N ARG A 120 20.94 -14.27 -18.90
CA ARG A 120 22.39 -14.17 -19.10
C ARG A 120 23.09 -15.46 -18.73
N LEU A 121 22.69 -16.08 -17.62
CA LEU A 121 23.23 -17.35 -17.19
C LEU A 121 22.96 -18.46 -18.21
N GLN A 122 21.73 -18.54 -18.73
CA GLN A 122 21.39 -19.49 -19.80
C GLN A 122 22.26 -19.29 -21.06
N ALA A 123 22.43 -18.05 -21.49
CA ALA A 123 23.26 -17.75 -22.66
C ALA A 123 24.73 -18.15 -22.43
N LEU A 124 25.28 -17.91 -21.24
CA LEU A 124 26.64 -18.32 -20.89
C LEU A 124 26.81 -19.84 -20.86
N VAL A 125 25.89 -20.56 -20.21
CA VAL A 125 25.94 -22.02 -20.14
C VAL A 125 25.77 -22.65 -21.52
N HIS A 126 24.89 -22.09 -22.37
CA HIS A 126 24.75 -22.56 -23.75
C HIS A 126 26.05 -22.42 -24.54
N ARG A 127 26.72 -21.27 -24.45
CA ARG A 127 28.01 -21.05 -25.10
C ARG A 127 29.10 -21.95 -24.55
N GLN A 128 29.09 -22.27 -23.26
CA GLN A 128 30.01 -23.23 -22.66
C GLN A 128 29.80 -24.65 -23.19
N LEU A 129 28.56 -25.10 -23.35
CA LEU A 129 28.21 -26.38 -23.93
C LEU A 129 28.64 -26.48 -25.41
N GLU A 130 28.46 -25.44 -26.19
CA GLU A 130 28.97 -25.39 -27.58
C GLU A 130 30.49 -25.56 -27.66
N LEU A 131 31.24 -24.88 -26.77
CA LEU A 131 32.70 -25.00 -26.70
C LEU A 131 33.16 -26.39 -26.24
N LEU A 132 32.43 -27.00 -25.29
CA LEU A 132 32.72 -28.37 -24.84
C LEU A 132 32.49 -29.38 -25.98
N ASP A 133 31.41 -29.24 -26.73
CA ASP A 133 31.06 -30.05 -27.89
C ASP A 133 32.16 -29.98 -28.99
N GLU A 134 32.70 -28.77 -29.21
CA GLU A 134 33.79 -28.55 -30.16
C GLU A 134 35.11 -29.22 -29.66
N LEU A 135 35.40 -29.08 -28.36
CA LEU A 135 36.59 -29.72 -27.76
C LEU A 135 36.49 -31.25 -27.75
N GLU A 136 35.31 -31.81 -27.44
CA GLU A 136 35.07 -33.25 -27.48
C GLU A 136 35.29 -33.87 -28.89
N ARG A 137 34.93 -33.11 -29.95
CA ARG A 137 35.13 -33.57 -31.34
C ARG A 137 36.61 -33.59 -31.79
N THR A 138 37.42 -32.74 -31.18
CA THR A 138 38.83 -32.56 -31.59
C THR A 138 39.80 -33.29 -30.69
N GLU A 139 39.36 -33.77 -29.51
CA GLU A 139 40.23 -34.44 -28.53
C GLU A 139 40.43 -35.91 -28.89
N ALA A 140 41.68 -36.31 -28.96
CA ALA A 140 42.11 -37.70 -29.25
C ALA A 140 42.56 -38.47 -28.01
N ASP A 141 42.88 -37.79 -26.91
CA ASP A 141 43.30 -38.42 -25.66
C ASP A 141 42.13 -38.97 -24.85
N PRO A 142 42.08 -40.27 -24.56
CA PRO A 142 40.98 -40.87 -23.82
C PRO A 142 40.82 -40.37 -22.38
N GLU A 143 41.88 -39.88 -21.72
CA GLU A 143 41.80 -39.33 -20.37
C GLU A 143 41.23 -37.92 -20.37
N GLN A 144 41.63 -37.11 -21.33
CA GLN A 144 41.09 -35.76 -21.54
C GLN A 144 39.62 -35.82 -21.96
N LEU A 145 39.27 -36.72 -22.86
CA LEU A 145 37.87 -36.92 -23.28
C LEU A 145 36.94 -37.29 -22.09
N ARG A 146 37.42 -38.18 -21.18
CA ARG A 146 36.65 -38.48 -19.96
C ARG A 146 36.44 -37.25 -19.06
N SER A 147 37.40 -36.34 -19.01
CA SER A 147 37.31 -35.11 -18.24
C SER A 147 36.34 -34.13 -18.89
N LEU A 148 36.28 -34.01 -20.21
CA LEU A 148 35.34 -33.23 -20.97
C LEU A 148 33.89 -33.70 -20.74
N PHE A 149 33.63 -35.02 -20.80
CA PHE A 149 32.29 -35.56 -20.49
C PHE A 149 31.83 -35.24 -19.06
N ARG A 150 32.74 -35.19 -18.08
CA ARG A 150 32.38 -34.76 -16.73
C ARG A 150 32.00 -33.28 -16.67
N LEU A 151 32.69 -32.42 -17.42
CA LEU A 151 32.39 -31.00 -17.52
C LEU A 151 31.07 -30.76 -18.24
N ASP A 152 30.80 -31.48 -19.33
CA ASP A 152 29.52 -31.44 -20.04
C ASP A 152 28.34 -31.79 -19.10
N HIS A 153 28.51 -32.85 -18.31
CA HIS A 153 27.50 -33.26 -17.35
C HIS A 153 27.25 -32.20 -16.26
N LEU A 154 28.29 -31.49 -15.81
CA LEU A 154 28.16 -30.38 -14.87
C LEU A 154 27.51 -29.17 -15.51
N ALA A 155 27.86 -28.81 -16.74
CA ALA A 155 27.26 -27.72 -17.48
C ALA A 155 25.76 -27.96 -17.76
N THR A 156 25.40 -29.20 -18.11
CA THR A 156 23.99 -29.61 -18.26
C THR A 156 23.20 -29.48 -16.96
N ARG A 157 23.80 -29.82 -15.82
CA ARG A 157 23.16 -29.59 -14.51
C ARG A 157 23.01 -28.10 -14.19
N MET A 158 24.01 -27.28 -14.51
CA MET A 158 23.90 -25.82 -14.36
C MET A 158 22.80 -25.22 -15.24
N ARG A 159 22.63 -25.69 -16.47
CA ARG A 159 21.55 -25.30 -17.37
C ARG A 159 20.18 -25.56 -16.73
N ARG A 160 19.96 -26.78 -16.20
CA ARG A 160 18.70 -27.12 -15.52
C ARG A 160 18.44 -26.23 -14.29
N ASN A 161 19.48 -25.93 -13.52
CA ASN A 161 19.33 -25.02 -12.37
C ASN A 161 18.99 -23.60 -12.81
N ALA A 162 19.57 -23.12 -13.92
CA ALA A 162 19.24 -21.82 -14.47
C ALA A 162 17.79 -21.75 -15.03
N GLU A 163 17.33 -22.85 -15.66
CA GLU A 163 15.95 -22.98 -16.13
C GLU A 163 14.95 -22.93 -14.96
N ASN A 164 15.26 -23.61 -13.85
CA ASN A 164 14.43 -23.61 -12.64
C ASN A 164 14.35 -22.25 -11.94
N LEU A 165 15.30 -21.34 -12.17
CA LEU A 165 15.25 -19.97 -11.64
C LEU A 165 14.32 -19.03 -12.43
N LEU A 166 13.90 -19.45 -13.63
CA LEU A 166 13.06 -18.66 -14.54
C LEU A 166 11.59 -19.07 -14.53
N VAL A 167 11.25 -20.15 -13.84
CA VAL A 167 9.88 -20.65 -13.61
C VAL A 167 9.37 -20.17 -12.27
#